data_d066064f07b9d716e7656e558a995540
#
_entry.id   d066064f07b9d716e7656e558a995540
#
_cell.length_a   1.000
_cell.length_b   1.000
_cell.length_c   1.000
_cell.angle_alpha   90.00
_cell.angle_beta   90.00
_cell.angle_gamma   90.00
#
_symmetry.space_group_name_H-M   'P 1'
#
loop_
_entity.id
_entity.type
_entity.pdbx_description
1 polymer ?
#
loop_
_entity_poly.entity_id
_entity_poly.type
_entity_poly.pdbx_seq_one_letter_code
_entity_poly.pdbx_strand_id
1 'polypeptide(L)'
;MEKIFMGEYDIIVVGAGHAGCEAGLAAARMGSRTLVLSINLEAVAMMACNPSIGGTGKGHLVREIDALGGEMGKNIDKTFIQSKMLNTAKGQAVYSLRAQADKHKYHQEMKKTLEAQENLELKQAEVVSLEVEDGRVCGVLTRTNILYRAKAVILATGTFLAGKIFIGSAVYSSGPNGLAPSVELADNLRALGLPMRRFKTGTPARALSKSLDYSKMAEQKGDEKIQPFSFMNDNIDREQVSCWLTYTNKQTHDIIRANFSRSALFGGQIEGIGPRYCPSIEDKVNRFKDKERHQLFIEPEGLDTEEMYIQGMSSSLPEDVQYDFYRTIPGLENLEIARPAYA
;
A
#
# COMPACT_ATOMS: atom_id res chain seq x y z
N MET A 1 -25.60 5.23 -23.91
CA MET A 1 -26.42 4.20 -23.25
C MET A 1 -27.24 4.88 -22.15
N GLU A 2 -28.45 4.42 -21.90
CA GLU A 2 -29.33 4.96 -20.87
C GLU A 2 -28.80 4.62 -19.49
N LYS A 3 -28.82 5.58 -18.52
CA LYS A 3 -28.41 5.37 -17.14
C LYS A 3 -29.48 4.57 -16.42
N ILE A 4 -29.08 3.51 -15.71
CA ILE A 4 -29.99 2.63 -14.96
C ILE A 4 -29.86 3.00 -13.47
N PHE A 5 -30.92 3.55 -12.90
CA PHE A 5 -30.99 3.87 -11.48
C PHE A 5 -31.10 2.57 -10.63
N MET A 6 -30.22 2.43 -9.63
CA MET A 6 -30.18 1.21 -8.79
C MET A 6 -30.27 1.48 -7.28
N GLY A 7 -30.27 2.71 -6.85
CA GLY A 7 -30.46 3.02 -5.44
C GLY A 7 -29.98 4.40 -5.01
N GLU A 8 -30.41 4.76 -3.80
CA GLU A 8 -30.08 6.02 -3.16
C GLU A 8 -29.46 5.75 -1.78
N TYR A 9 -28.43 6.51 -1.44
CA TYR A 9 -27.64 6.39 -0.20
C TYR A 9 -27.43 7.76 0.42
N ASP A 10 -27.08 7.80 1.70
CA ASP A 10 -26.61 9.03 2.29
C ASP A 10 -25.17 9.33 1.85
N ILE A 11 -24.33 8.30 1.84
CA ILE A 11 -22.90 8.41 1.49
C ILE A 11 -22.50 7.29 0.54
N ILE A 12 -21.78 7.66 -0.53
CA ILE A 12 -21.07 6.71 -1.38
C ILE A 12 -19.57 6.91 -1.21
N VAL A 13 -18.83 5.82 -0.95
CA VAL A 13 -17.37 5.80 -0.88
C VAL A 13 -16.82 5.10 -2.12
N VAL A 14 -15.99 5.80 -2.87
CA VAL A 14 -15.37 5.28 -4.10
C VAL A 14 -13.94 4.84 -3.78
N GLY A 15 -13.73 3.54 -3.73
CA GLY A 15 -12.49 2.86 -3.36
C GLY A 15 -12.55 2.28 -1.97
N ALA A 16 -12.20 0.99 -1.85
CA ALA A 16 -12.15 0.23 -0.59
C ALA A 16 -10.69 -0.05 -0.14
N GLY A 17 -9.76 0.88 -0.38
CA GLY A 17 -8.46 0.90 0.28
C GLY A 17 -8.60 1.28 1.76
N HIS A 18 -7.48 1.40 2.50
CA HIS A 18 -7.53 1.71 3.94
C HIS A 18 -8.40 2.92 4.27
N ALA A 19 -8.24 4.03 3.53
CA ALA A 19 -9.03 5.24 3.74
C ALA A 19 -10.52 5.03 3.45
N GLY A 20 -10.85 4.27 2.39
CA GLY A 20 -12.24 3.99 2.03
C GLY A 20 -12.92 3.06 3.03
N CYS A 21 -12.20 2.06 3.55
CA CYS A 21 -12.70 1.19 4.62
C CYS A 21 -13.05 2.00 5.87
N GLU A 22 -12.14 2.85 6.34
CA GLU A 22 -12.35 3.71 7.50
C GLU A 22 -13.52 4.69 7.28
N ALA A 23 -13.60 5.33 6.12
CA ALA A 23 -14.68 6.26 5.78
C ALA A 23 -16.04 5.56 5.73
N GLY A 24 -16.11 4.38 5.08
CA GLY A 24 -17.35 3.60 4.98
C GLY A 24 -17.85 3.12 6.34
N LEU A 25 -16.95 2.55 7.15
CA LEU A 25 -17.28 2.09 8.50
C LEU A 25 -17.71 3.25 9.40
N ALA A 26 -17.00 4.37 9.39
CA ALA A 26 -17.35 5.54 10.17
C ALA A 26 -18.74 6.06 9.79
N ALA A 27 -19.03 6.23 8.50
CA ALA A 27 -20.31 6.70 8.01
C ALA A 27 -21.48 5.77 8.42
N ALA A 28 -21.31 4.46 8.24
CA ALA A 28 -22.31 3.47 8.59
C ALA A 28 -22.57 3.39 10.11
N ARG A 29 -21.50 3.45 10.93
CA ARG A 29 -21.57 3.46 12.40
C ARG A 29 -22.26 4.72 12.94
N MET A 30 -22.19 5.82 12.21
CA MET A 30 -22.94 7.06 12.50
C MET A 30 -24.39 7.01 12.02
N GLY A 31 -24.87 5.88 11.50
CA GLY A 31 -26.25 5.66 11.07
C GLY A 31 -26.54 6.08 9.63
N SER A 32 -25.56 6.45 8.82
CA SER A 32 -25.74 6.78 7.40
C SER A 32 -25.89 5.52 6.58
N ARG A 33 -26.86 5.48 5.68
CA ARG A 33 -26.94 4.43 4.65
C ARG A 33 -25.78 4.62 3.66
N THR A 34 -24.83 3.71 3.71
CA THR A 34 -23.52 3.85 3.06
C THR A 34 -23.30 2.78 1.99
N LEU A 35 -22.84 3.19 0.81
CA LEU A 35 -22.38 2.29 -0.25
C LEU A 35 -20.87 2.45 -0.43
N VAL A 36 -20.12 1.37 -0.31
CA VAL A 36 -18.69 1.32 -0.64
C VAL A 36 -18.52 0.59 -1.98
N LEU A 37 -17.93 1.28 -2.95
CA LEU A 37 -17.67 0.74 -4.29
C LEU A 37 -16.18 0.47 -4.45
N SER A 38 -15.82 -0.77 -4.77
CA SER A 38 -14.46 -1.19 -5.09
C SER A 38 -14.38 -1.69 -6.52
N ILE A 39 -13.30 -1.35 -7.22
CA ILE A 39 -13.05 -1.87 -8.57
C ILE A 39 -12.85 -3.40 -8.56
N ASN A 40 -12.37 -3.94 -7.43
CA ASN A 40 -12.20 -5.36 -7.21
C ASN A 40 -12.34 -5.65 -5.71
N LEU A 41 -13.20 -6.59 -5.34
CA LEU A 41 -13.40 -6.96 -3.93
C LEU A 41 -12.20 -7.66 -3.30
N GLU A 42 -11.33 -8.29 -4.10
CA GLU A 42 -10.06 -8.86 -3.62
C GLU A 42 -8.98 -7.78 -3.37
N ALA A 43 -9.29 -6.51 -3.66
CA ALA A 43 -8.43 -5.36 -3.36
C ALA A 43 -8.86 -4.56 -2.11
N VAL A 44 -9.86 -5.04 -1.37
CA VAL A 44 -10.29 -4.40 -0.11
C VAL A 44 -9.13 -4.36 0.88
N ALA A 45 -8.80 -3.17 1.39
CA ALA A 45 -7.67 -2.94 2.29
C ALA A 45 -6.35 -3.57 1.83
N MET A 46 -6.15 -3.70 0.51
CA MET A 46 -4.97 -4.32 -0.06
C MET A 46 -3.71 -3.53 0.28
N MET A 47 -2.71 -4.23 0.84
CA MET A 47 -1.38 -3.68 1.07
C MET A 47 -0.54 -3.81 -0.22
N ALA A 48 -0.71 -2.88 -1.14
CA ALA A 48 -0.06 -2.92 -2.46
C ALA A 48 1.47 -2.86 -2.41
N CYS A 49 2.04 -2.28 -1.36
CA CYS A 49 3.46 -2.10 -1.17
C CYS A 49 3.93 -2.83 0.10
N ASN A 50 4.21 -2.11 1.16
CA ASN A 50 4.78 -2.64 2.40
C ASN A 50 3.76 -3.51 3.15
N PRO A 51 4.14 -4.76 3.56
CA PRO A 51 3.26 -5.64 4.34
C PRO A 51 3.24 -5.25 5.84
N SER A 52 3.11 -3.98 6.16
CA SER A 52 3.11 -3.52 7.56
C SER A 52 2.22 -2.33 7.82
N ILE A 53 1.71 -2.25 9.04
CA ILE A 53 0.97 -1.11 9.59
C ILE A 53 1.84 -0.38 10.60
N GLY A 54 1.77 0.95 10.62
CA GLY A 54 2.48 1.78 11.59
C GLY A 54 3.91 2.11 11.20
N GLY A 55 4.81 2.15 12.18
CA GLY A 55 6.16 2.68 12.05
C GLY A 55 6.24 4.17 12.35
N THR A 56 7.45 4.74 12.22
CA THR A 56 7.74 6.13 12.61
C THR A 56 6.83 7.13 11.90
N GLY A 57 6.12 7.94 12.65
CA GLY A 57 5.15 8.94 12.17
C GLY A 57 3.82 8.37 11.65
N LYS A 58 3.70 7.05 11.50
CA LYS A 58 2.49 6.37 11.01
C LYS A 58 1.74 5.66 12.13
N GLY A 59 2.45 4.99 13.04
CA GLY A 59 1.84 4.28 14.18
C GLY A 59 0.99 5.18 15.06
N HIS A 60 1.39 6.43 15.25
CA HIS A 60 0.63 7.44 15.98
C HIS A 60 -0.73 7.69 15.31
N LEU A 61 -0.75 7.88 13.98
CA LEU A 61 -1.99 8.11 13.23
C LEU A 61 -2.95 6.92 13.31
N VAL A 62 -2.43 5.69 13.28
CA VAL A 62 -3.26 4.48 13.45
C VAL A 62 -3.92 4.48 14.82
N ARG A 63 -3.20 4.85 15.87
CA ARG A 63 -3.76 4.94 17.24
C ARG A 63 -4.76 6.09 17.38
N GLU A 64 -4.52 7.22 16.72
CA GLU A 64 -5.49 8.34 16.69
C GLU A 64 -6.80 7.91 15.99
N ILE A 65 -6.71 7.21 14.88
CA ILE A 65 -7.88 6.63 14.18
C ILE A 65 -8.61 5.63 15.08
N ASP A 66 -7.87 4.74 15.74
CA ASP A 66 -8.44 3.76 16.67
C ASP A 66 -9.17 4.41 17.83
N ALA A 67 -8.61 5.48 18.43
CA ALA A 67 -9.23 6.26 19.50
C ALA A 67 -10.57 6.90 19.07
N LEU A 68 -10.77 7.14 17.77
CA LEU A 68 -12.02 7.62 17.18
C LEU A 68 -12.97 6.48 16.77
N GLY A 69 -12.63 5.22 17.09
CA GLY A 69 -13.44 4.05 16.76
C GLY A 69 -13.13 3.41 15.41
N GLY A 70 -11.97 3.74 14.79
CA GLY A 70 -11.53 3.17 13.53
C GLY A 70 -11.23 1.67 13.60
N GLU A 71 -10.98 1.06 12.47
CA GLU A 71 -10.85 -0.39 12.33
C GLU A 71 -9.42 -0.87 12.09
N MET A 72 -8.55 -0.02 11.54
CA MET A 72 -7.19 -0.40 11.17
C MET A 72 -6.39 -0.99 12.34
N GLY A 73 -6.49 -0.39 13.53
CA GLY A 73 -5.83 -0.86 14.75
C GLY A 73 -6.34 -2.25 15.17
N LYS A 74 -7.65 -2.43 15.17
CA LYS A 74 -8.30 -3.71 15.51
C LYS A 74 -7.96 -4.81 14.50
N ASN A 75 -7.96 -4.45 13.22
CA ASN A 75 -7.69 -5.41 12.14
C ASN A 75 -6.24 -5.88 12.15
N ILE A 76 -5.28 -4.96 12.36
CA ILE A 76 -3.87 -5.37 12.43
C ILE A 76 -3.59 -6.21 13.67
N ASP A 77 -4.21 -5.94 14.80
CA ASP A 77 -4.06 -6.73 16.03
C ASP A 77 -4.53 -8.20 15.83
N LYS A 78 -5.52 -8.42 14.96
CA LYS A 78 -5.96 -9.77 14.59
C LYS A 78 -5.03 -10.47 13.61
N THR A 79 -4.29 -9.74 12.79
CA THR A 79 -3.67 -10.27 11.56
C THR A 79 -2.16 -10.05 11.44
N PHE A 80 -1.52 -9.39 12.43
CA PHE A 80 -0.07 -9.25 12.40
C PHE A 80 0.63 -10.60 12.60
N ILE A 81 1.82 -10.71 12.04
CA ILE A 81 2.73 -11.84 12.17
C ILE A 81 4.01 -11.47 12.93
N GLN A 82 4.27 -10.18 13.10
CA GLN A 82 5.31 -9.64 13.97
C GLN A 82 4.92 -8.24 14.44
N SER A 83 5.21 -7.91 15.70
CA SER A 83 5.03 -6.57 16.28
C SER A 83 6.31 -6.08 16.92
N LYS A 84 6.62 -4.79 16.71
CA LYS A 84 7.84 -4.18 17.27
C LYS A 84 7.65 -2.71 17.58
N MET A 85 8.11 -2.28 18.75
CA MET A 85 8.22 -0.87 19.10
C MET A 85 9.53 -0.30 18.56
N LEU A 86 9.44 0.67 17.67
CA LEU A 86 10.58 1.35 17.08
C LEU A 86 11.00 2.56 17.90
N ASN A 87 12.26 2.99 17.75
CA ASN A 87 12.84 4.18 18.37
C ASN A 87 12.92 4.15 19.91
N THR A 88 12.94 2.98 20.53
CA THR A 88 12.98 2.83 21.99
C THR A 88 14.20 3.47 22.64
N ALA A 89 15.30 3.63 21.90
CA ALA A 89 16.51 4.33 22.36
C ALA A 89 16.42 5.88 22.27
N LYS A 90 15.33 6.45 21.70
CA LYS A 90 15.20 7.90 21.42
C LYS A 90 14.22 8.62 22.33
N GLY A 91 13.66 7.95 23.33
CA GLY A 91 12.66 8.50 24.24
C GLY A 91 11.21 8.27 23.79
N GLN A 92 10.29 8.33 24.74
CA GLN A 92 8.90 7.90 24.58
C GLN A 92 8.11 8.66 23.53
N ALA A 93 8.37 9.96 23.34
CA ALA A 93 7.67 10.81 22.40
C ALA A 93 7.77 10.35 20.92
N VAL A 94 8.78 9.56 20.60
CA VAL A 94 9.02 9.02 19.24
C VAL A 94 8.87 7.50 19.15
N TYR A 95 8.42 6.86 20.22
CA TYR A 95 8.08 5.43 20.19
C TYR A 95 7.02 5.19 19.12
N SER A 96 7.28 4.25 18.26
CA SER A 96 6.45 4.04 17.08
C SER A 96 6.19 2.56 16.89
N LEU A 97 4.97 2.14 17.20
CA LEU A 97 4.55 0.76 16.99
C LEU A 97 4.50 0.45 15.50
N ARG A 98 5.06 -0.70 15.13
CA ARG A 98 5.02 -1.26 13.78
C ARG A 98 4.67 -2.74 13.86
N ALA A 99 3.67 -3.14 13.10
CA ALA A 99 3.27 -4.52 12.95
C ALA A 99 3.42 -4.99 11.51
N GLN A 100 4.10 -6.12 11.33
CA GLN A 100 4.16 -6.84 10.07
C GLN A 100 2.86 -7.61 9.91
N ALA A 101 2.18 -7.43 8.80
CA ALA A 101 0.89 -8.06 8.53
C ALA A 101 1.03 -9.34 7.70
N ASP A 102 0.18 -10.32 7.98
CA ASP A 102 -0.25 -11.25 6.96
C ASP A 102 -1.22 -10.52 6.03
N LYS A 103 -0.78 -10.19 4.81
CA LYS A 103 -1.56 -9.35 3.88
C LYS A 103 -2.89 -9.97 3.49
N HIS A 104 -2.93 -11.29 3.31
CA HIS A 104 -4.14 -11.99 2.92
C HIS A 104 -5.15 -12.03 4.07
N LYS A 105 -4.69 -12.35 5.28
CA LYS A 105 -5.55 -12.33 6.47
C LYS A 105 -6.04 -10.92 6.80
N TYR A 106 -5.20 -9.90 6.64
CA TYR A 106 -5.59 -8.50 6.85
C TYR A 106 -6.71 -8.07 5.89
N HIS A 107 -6.58 -8.41 4.60
CA HIS A 107 -7.61 -8.19 3.60
C HIS A 107 -8.92 -8.92 3.97
N GLN A 108 -8.85 -10.22 4.26
CA GLN A 108 -10.02 -11.04 4.58
C GLN A 108 -10.79 -10.53 5.81
N GLU A 109 -10.08 -10.18 6.89
CA GLU A 109 -10.70 -9.66 8.10
C GLU A 109 -11.34 -8.28 7.87
N MET A 110 -10.69 -7.38 7.11
CA MET A 110 -11.28 -6.09 6.79
C MET A 110 -12.52 -6.24 5.90
N LYS A 111 -12.47 -7.10 4.88
CA LYS A 111 -13.61 -7.38 4.00
C LYS A 111 -14.79 -7.93 4.81
N LYS A 112 -14.54 -8.90 5.68
CA LYS A 112 -15.54 -9.46 6.59
C LYS A 112 -16.16 -8.40 7.50
N THR A 113 -15.35 -7.46 8.01
CA THR A 113 -15.84 -6.37 8.84
C THR A 113 -16.77 -5.43 8.06
N LEU A 114 -16.42 -5.08 6.81
CA LEU A 114 -17.28 -4.27 5.96
C LEU A 114 -18.59 -4.97 5.60
N GLU A 115 -18.51 -6.26 5.25
CA GLU A 115 -19.70 -7.07 4.87
C GLU A 115 -20.66 -7.29 6.06
N ALA A 116 -20.14 -7.34 7.28
CA ALA A 116 -20.96 -7.51 8.50
C ALA A 116 -21.50 -6.18 9.07
N GLN A 117 -21.04 -5.03 8.59
CA GLN A 117 -21.42 -3.73 9.14
C GLN A 117 -22.84 -3.35 8.73
N GLU A 118 -23.70 -3.13 9.72
CA GLU A 118 -25.05 -2.56 9.49
C GLU A 118 -24.96 -1.18 8.80
N ASN A 119 -25.94 -0.86 7.98
CA ASN A 119 -26.03 0.35 7.17
C ASN A 119 -24.93 0.49 6.10
N LEU A 120 -24.16 -0.57 5.82
CA LEU A 120 -23.11 -0.57 4.81
C LEU A 120 -23.35 -1.65 3.77
N GLU A 121 -23.35 -1.26 2.51
CA GLU A 121 -23.29 -2.16 1.38
C GLU A 121 -21.93 -2.08 0.71
N LEU A 122 -21.26 -3.22 0.50
CA LEU A 122 -20.01 -3.33 -0.23
C LEU A 122 -20.27 -3.97 -1.60
N LYS A 123 -19.91 -3.27 -2.68
CA LYS A 123 -20.13 -3.76 -4.05
C LYS A 123 -18.91 -3.60 -4.93
N GLN A 124 -18.72 -4.56 -5.84
CA GLN A 124 -17.75 -4.43 -6.91
C GLN A 124 -18.33 -3.61 -8.06
N ALA A 125 -17.75 -2.44 -8.29
CA ALA A 125 -18.03 -1.61 -9.46
C ALA A 125 -16.91 -0.61 -9.69
N GLU A 126 -16.59 -0.33 -10.95
CA GLU A 126 -15.73 0.77 -11.33
C GLU A 126 -16.59 2.03 -11.54
N VAL A 127 -16.33 3.05 -10.73
CA VAL A 127 -16.93 4.38 -10.91
C VAL A 127 -16.16 5.11 -12.00
N VAL A 128 -16.87 5.62 -12.99
CA VAL A 128 -16.30 6.34 -14.14
C VAL A 128 -16.61 7.83 -14.14
N SER A 129 -17.64 8.26 -13.42
CA SER A 129 -17.95 9.69 -13.28
C SER A 129 -18.72 10.00 -12.00
N LEU A 130 -18.58 11.23 -11.55
CA LEU A 130 -19.49 11.86 -10.60
C LEU A 130 -20.69 12.43 -11.35
N GLU A 131 -21.86 12.28 -10.77
CA GLU A 131 -23.07 12.95 -11.23
C GLU A 131 -23.22 14.29 -10.50
N VAL A 132 -23.37 15.35 -11.28
CA VAL A 132 -23.45 16.72 -10.74
C VAL A 132 -24.70 17.39 -11.30
N GLU A 133 -25.57 17.86 -10.43
CA GLU A 133 -26.79 18.65 -10.74
C GLU A 133 -26.69 20.00 -10.01
N ASP A 134 -26.89 21.10 -10.70
CA ASP A 134 -26.83 22.47 -10.16
C ASP A 134 -25.54 22.76 -9.34
N GLY A 135 -24.39 22.25 -9.80
CA GLY A 135 -23.09 22.43 -9.15
C GLY A 135 -22.87 21.59 -7.89
N ARG A 136 -23.77 20.66 -7.59
CA ARG A 136 -23.67 19.73 -6.45
C ARG A 136 -23.53 18.30 -6.91
N VAL A 137 -22.65 17.53 -6.27
CA VAL A 137 -22.57 16.09 -6.47
C VAL A 137 -23.86 15.46 -5.95
N CYS A 138 -24.53 14.66 -6.79
CA CYS A 138 -25.78 13.96 -6.48
C CYS A 138 -25.65 12.44 -6.63
N GLY A 139 -24.48 11.92 -7.03
CA GLY A 139 -24.26 10.48 -7.19
C GLY A 139 -23.02 10.11 -7.97
N VAL A 140 -22.97 8.85 -8.38
CA VAL A 140 -21.89 8.29 -9.20
C VAL A 140 -22.46 7.41 -10.31
N LEU A 141 -21.76 7.39 -11.44
CA LEU A 141 -22.04 6.47 -12.55
C LEU A 141 -20.92 5.42 -12.63
N THR A 142 -21.33 4.17 -12.81
CA THR A 142 -20.39 3.07 -12.99
C THR A 142 -20.14 2.80 -14.48
N ARG A 143 -19.07 2.03 -14.78
CA ARG A 143 -18.73 1.58 -16.15
C ARG A 143 -19.86 0.79 -16.83
N THR A 144 -20.72 0.16 -16.06
CA THR A 144 -21.88 -0.60 -16.54
C THR A 144 -23.16 0.24 -16.66
N ASN A 145 -23.03 1.58 -16.63
CA ASN A 145 -24.12 2.58 -16.67
C ASN A 145 -25.10 2.52 -15.49
N ILE A 146 -24.70 1.96 -14.36
CA ILE A 146 -25.48 1.99 -13.14
C ILE A 146 -25.28 3.33 -12.45
N LEU A 147 -26.40 4.01 -12.17
CA LEU A 147 -26.46 5.24 -11.41
C LEU A 147 -26.82 4.94 -9.95
N TYR A 148 -25.96 5.33 -9.03
CA TYR A 148 -26.26 5.40 -7.61
C TYR A 148 -26.33 6.86 -7.18
N ARG A 149 -27.43 7.27 -6.53
CA ARG A 149 -27.58 8.63 -5.98
C ARG A 149 -27.08 8.68 -4.54
N ALA A 150 -26.53 9.83 -4.13
CA ALA A 150 -26.09 10.07 -2.76
C ALA A 150 -26.09 11.56 -2.42
N LYS A 151 -26.24 11.85 -1.11
CA LYS A 151 -26.11 13.22 -0.57
C LYS A 151 -24.65 13.67 -0.55
N ALA A 152 -23.70 12.73 -0.38
CA ALA A 152 -22.27 13.00 -0.41
C ALA A 152 -21.49 11.82 -1.02
N VAL A 153 -20.37 12.14 -1.67
CA VAL A 153 -19.44 11.16 -2.26
C VAL A 153 -18.04 11.38 -1.68
N ILE A 154 -17.44 10.31 -1.17
CA ILE A 154 -16.07 10.29 -0.65
C ILE A 154 -15.18 9.59 -1.69
N LEU A 155 -14.19 10.30 -2.22
CA LEU A 155 -13.21 9.73 -3.15
C LEU A 155 -12.00 9.20 -2.37
N ALA A 156 -11.82 7.87 -2.37
CA ALA A 156 -10.73 7.17 -1.70
C ALA A 156 -9.97 6.23 -2.68
N THR A 157 -9.73 6.72 -3.90
CA THR A 157 -9.28 5.95 -5.07
C THR A 157 -7.82 5.49 -5.01
N GLY A 158 -7.02 6.08 -4.12
CA GLY A 158 -5.62 5.67 -3.89
C GLY A 158 -4.77 5.68 -5.16
N THR A 159 -3.93 4.66 -5.30
CA THR A 159 -2.98 4.51 -6.43
C THR A 159 -3.61 3.92 -7.70
N PHE A 160 -4.90 3.62 -7.69
CA PHE A 160 -5.62 3.12 -8.87
C PHE A 160 -6.05 4.25 -9.84
N LEU A 161 -6.19 5.48 -9.34
CA LEU A 161 -6.68 6.61 -10.14
C LEU A 161 -5.67 7.00 -11.23
N ALA A 162 -5.98 6.65 -12.48
CA ALA A 162 -5.11 6.79 -13.66
C ALA A 162 -3.69 6.24 -13.41
N GLY A 163 -3.59 5.09 -12.71
CA GLY A 163 -2.32 4.47 -12.36
C GLY A 163 -1.48 4.09 -13.58
N LYS A 164 -0.16 4.23 -13.47
CA LYS A 164 0.83 3.77 -14.45
C LYS A 164 1.95 3.03 -13.75
N ILE A 165 2.42 1.97 -14.35
CA ILE A 165 3.56 1.17 -13.90
C ILE A 165 4.76 1.45 -14.79
N PHE A 166 5.95 1.56 -14.18
CA PHE A 166 7.22 1.83 -14.82
C PHE A 166 8.26 0.79 -14.38
N ILE A 167 8.80 0.03 -15.34
CA ILE A 167 9.89 -0.93 -15.14
C ILE A 167 10.90 -0.71 -16.29
N GLY A 168 11.99 0.00 -16.05
CA GLY A 168 12.88 0.46 -17.09
C GLY A 168 12.14 1.24 -18.16
N SER A 169 12.24 0.81 -19.41
CA SER A 169 11.53 1.42 -20.55
C SER A 169 10.09 0.99 -20.71
N ALA A 170 9.65 -0.06 -19.98
CA ALA A 170 8.28 -0.52 -20.04
C ALA A 170 7.36 0.40 -19.22
N VAL A 171 6.36 0.98 -19.91
CA VAL A 171 5.36 1.88 -19.32
C VAL A 171 3.98 1.44 -19.76
N TYR A 172 3.10 1.16 -18.82
CA TYR A 172 1.73 0.75 -19.13
C TYR A 172 0.73 1.20 -18.07
N SER A 173 -0.53 1.35 -18.48
CA SER A 173 -1.62 1.73 -17.61
C SER A 173 -2.03 0.53 -16.76
N SER A 174 -1.88 0.62 -15.45
CA SER A 174 -2.24 -0.42 -14.48
C SER A 174 -2.40 0.17 -13.09
N GLY A 175 -3.21 -0.46 -12.27
CA GLY A 175 -3.15 -0.33 -10.83
C GLY A 175 -2.11 -1.30 -10.23
N PRO A 176 -1.95 -1.31 -8.89
CA PRO A 176 -1.06 -2.24 -8.20
C PRO A 176 -1.43 -3.71 -8.47
N ASN A 177 -0.42 -4.58 -8.44
CA ASN A 177 -0.58 -6.04 -8.60
C ASN A 177 -1.27 -6.46 -9.91
N GLY A 178 -1.15 -5.68 -10.99
CA GLY A 178 -1.76 -6.00 -12.28
C GLY A 178 -3.27 -5.76 -12.36
N LEU A 179 -3.86 -5.11 -11.36
CA LEU A 179 -5.29 -4.77 -11.37
C LEU A 179 -5.57 -3.59 -12.30
N ALA A 180 -6.80 -3.48 -12.80
CA ALA A 180 -7.19 -2.41 -13.70
C ALA A 180 -7.10 -1.02 -13.04
N PRO A 181 -6.60 0.01 -13.73
CA PRO A 181 -6.60 1.38 -13.24
C PRO A 181 -7.95 2.05 -13.52
N SER A 182 -8.35 3.02 -12.72
CA SER A 182 -9.52 3.87 -12.97
C SER A 182 -9.09 5.12 -13.73
N VAL A 183 -9.27 5.12 -15.04
CA VAL A 183 -8.84 6.22 -15.93
C VAL A 183 -9.96 7.22 -16.16
N GLU A 184 -11.15 6.75 -16.53
CA GLU A 184 -12.28 7.61 -16.88
C GLU A 184 -12.71 8.54 -15.73
N LEU A 185 -12.70 8.03 -14.50
CA LEU A 185 -12.95 8.87 -13.32
C LEU A 185 -11.95 10.02 -13.20
N ALA A 186 -10.66 9.76 -13.46
CA ALA A 186 -9.65 10.82 -13.41
C ALA A 186 -9.90 11.91 -14.46
N ASP A 187 -10.34 11.52 -15.65
CA ASP A 187 -10.69 12.47 -16.71
C ASP A 187 -11.97 13.25 -16.38
N ASN A 188 -12.97 12.58 -15.80
CA ASN A 188 -14.19 13.25 -15.32
C ASN A 188 -13.87 14.28 -14.22
N LEU A 189 -13.01 13.94 -13.23
CA LEU A 189 -12.60 14.87 -12.18
C LEU A 189 -11.88 16.12 -12.75
N ARG A 190 -11.03 15.94 -13.77
CA ARG A 190 -10.40 17.08 -14.47
C ARG A 190 -11.45 17.95 -15.20
N ALA A 191 -12.40 17.32 -15.88
CA ALA A 191 -13.48 18.02 -16.59
C ALA A 191 -14.38 18.82 -15.63
N LEU A 192 -14.52 18.36 -14.37
CA LEU A 192 -15.21 19.09 -13.31
C LEU A 192 -14.37 20.22 -12.69
N GLY A 193 -13.14 20.46 -13.17
CA GLY A 193 -12.28 21.54 -12.71
C GLY A 193 -11.44 21.22 -11.46
N LEU A 194 -11.39 19.96 -11.01
CA LEU A 194 -10.56 19.58 -9.87
C LEU A 194 -9.07 19.56 -10.27
N PRO A 195 -8.18 20.26 -9.54
CA PRO A 195 -6.76 20.28 -9.84
C PRO A 195 -6.13 18.91 -9.55
N MET A 196 -5.70 18.22 -10.59
CA MET A 196 -5.10 16.90 -10.49
C MET A 196 -3.57 16.99 -10.61
N ARG A 197 -2.86 16.23 -9.78
CA ARG A 197 -1.39 16.09 -9.83
C ARG A 197 -1.00 14.61 -9.80
N ARG A 198 0.13 14.29 -10.47
CA ARG A 198 0.72 12.96 -10.35
C ARG A 198 1.65 12.88 -9.16
N PHE A 199 1.54 11.77 -8.44
CA PHE A 199 2.48 11.37 -7.41
C PHE A 199 3.24 10.13 -7.86
N LYS A 200 4.55 10.12 -7.65
CA LYS A 200 5.40 8.94 -7.85
C LYS A 200 5.46 8.14 -6.56
N THR A 201 5.15 6.88 -6.63
CA THR A 201 5.42 5.91 -5.57
C THR A 201 6.26 4.77 -6.15
N GLY A 202 6.56 3.73 -5.37
CA GLY A 202 7.28 2.56 -5.85
C GLY A 202 7.21 1.43 -4.86
N THR A 203 7.44 0.23 -5.36
CA THR A 203 7.53 -0.98 -4.55
C THR A 203 8.78 -1.76 -4.92
N PRO A 204 9.46 -2.44 -3.98
CA PRO A 204 10.58 -3.31 -4.28
C PRO A 204 10.11 -4.65 -4.84
N ALA A 205 11.07 -5.45 -5.31
CA ALA A 205 10.80 -6.81 -5.71
C ALA A 205 10.32 -7.68 -4.54
N ARG A 206 9.59 -8.74 -4.88
CA ARG A 206 9.31 -9.86 -3.98
C ARG A 206 10.20 -11.02 -4.39
N ALA A 207 10.95 -11.52 -3.42
CA ALA A 207 11.79 -12.71 -3.59
C ALA A 207 11.08 -13.96 -3.09
N LEU A 208 11.44 -15.11 -3.64
CA LEU A 208 11.03 -16.40 -3.08
C LEU A 208 11.89 -16.74 -1.86
N SER A 209 11.29 -17.00 -0.71
CA SER A 209 11.95 -17.32 0.56
C SER A 209 13.00 -18.42 0.42
N LYS A 210 12.67 -19.50 -0.30
CA LYS A 210 13.56 -20.64 -0.56
C LYS A 210 14.83 -20.30 -1.35
N SER A 211 14.89 -19.13 -1.99
CA SER A 211 16.06 -18.67 -2.76
C SER A 211 17.01 -17.79 -1.93
N LEU A 212 16.72 -17.57 -0.65
CA LEU A 212 17.45 -16.68 0.23
C LEU A 212 18.32 -17.46 1.22
N ASP A 213 19.52 -16.94 1.50
CA ASP A 213 20.43 -17.50 2.49
C ASP A 213 20.38 -16.65 3.79
N TYR A 214 19.49 -17.04 4.69
CA TYR A 214 19.29 -16.35 5.97
C TYR A 214 20.49 -16.39 6.90
N SER A 215 21.43 -17.34 6.72
CA SER A 215 22.65 -17.43 7.54
C SER A 215 23.58 -16.22 7.38
N LYS A 216 23.43 -15.47 6.29
CA LYS A 216 24.17 -14.23 5.99
C LYS A 216 23.45 -12.95 6.41
N MET A 217 22.30 -13.06 7.05
CA MET A 217 21.48 -11.94 7.47
C MET A 217 21.35 -11.92 9.00
N ALA A 218 21.09 -10.73 9.55
CA ALA A 218 20.83 -10.60 10.99
C ALA A 218 19.34 -10.76 11.28
N GLU A 219 18.99 -11.75 12.08
CA GLU A 219 17.61 -11.99 12.49
C GLU A 219 17.06 -10.80 13.29
N GLN A 220 15.84 -10.41 13.00
CA GLN A 220 15.09 -9.34 13.67
C GLN A 220 13.79 -9.91 14.22
N LYS A 221 13.82 -10.29 15.49
CA LYS A 221 12.66 -10.80 16.22
C LYS A 221 11.68 -9.67 16.58
N GLY A 222 10.41 -9.99 16.71
CA GLY A 222 9.40 -9.13 17.33
C GLY A 222 9.68 -8.91 18.82
N ASP A 223 8.95 -8.00 19.44
CA ASP A 223 9.03 -7.75 20.87
C ASP A 223 8.40 -8.91 21.65
N GLU A 224 9.05 -9.35 22.75
CA GLU A 224 8.49 -10.41 23.61
C GLU A 224 7.15 -9.99 24.23
N LYS A 225 7.08 -8.74 24.69
CA LYS A 225 5.84 -8.14 25.18
C LYS A 225 5.18 -7.37 24.04
N ILE A 226 4.13 -7.96 23.47
CA ILE A 226 3.38 -7.37 22.37
C ILE A 226 2.54 -6.20 22.90
N GLN A 227 2.74 -5.03 22.30
CA GLN A 227 1.88 -3.86 22.52
C GLN A 227 0.79 -3.84 21.46
N PRO A 228 -0.51 -3.93 21.81
CA PRO A 228 -1.59 -3.80 20.82
C PRO A 228 -1.62 -2.44 20.16
N PHE A 229 -2.09 -2.38 18.91
CA PHE A 229 -2.43 -1.12 18.24
C PHE A 229 -3.73 -0.54 18.76
N SER A 230 -4.76 -1.38 18.88
CA SER A 230 -6.08 -0.95 19.34
C SER A 230 -6.12 -0.80 20.86
N PHE A 231 -6.74 0.28 21.31
CA PHE A 231 -7.08 0.50 22.73
C PHE A 231 -8.15 -0.46 23.24
N MET A 232 -8.81 -1.21 22.35
CA MET A 232 -9.79 -2.23 22.72
C MET A 232 -9.17 -3.55 23.13
N ASN A 233 -7.86 -3.72 22.95
CA ASN A 233 -7.13 -4.94 23.28
C ASN A 233 -6.15 -4.66 24.42
N ASP A 234 -6.22 -5.44 25.50
CA ASP A 234 -5.32 -5.32 26.64
C ASP A 234 -4.01 -6.12 26.43
N ASN A 235 -4.15 -7.36 26.00
CA ASN A 235 -3.04 -8.28 25.80
C ASN A 235 -3.25 -9.10 24.53
N ILE A 236 -2.17 -9.33 23.81
CA ILE A 236 -2.14 -10.27 22.68
C ILE A 236 -1.00 -11.24 22.94
N ASP A 237 -1.34 -12.53 22.93
CA ASP A 237 -0.36 -13.62 22.96
C ASP A 237 -0.39 -14.32 21.61
N ARG A 238 0.75 -14.28 20.90
CA ARG A 238 0.88 -14.86 19.56
C ARG A 238 2.32 -15.19 19.26
N GLU A 239 2.53 -16.37 18.68
CA GLU A 239 3.82 -16.71 18.08
C GLU A 239 4.14 -15.76 16.93
N GLN A 240 5.38 -15.27 16.88
CA GLN A 240 5.82 -14.27 15.92
C GLN A 240 6.90 -14.83 15.01
N VAL A 241 6.86 -14.42 13.74
CA VAL A 241 7.92 -14.72 12.77
C VAL A 241 8.99 -13.64 12.78
N SER A 242 10.19 -13.99 12.33
CA SER A 242 11.29 -13.03 12.21
C SER A 242 11.29 -12.31 10.87
N CYS A 243 11.71 -11.06 10.87
CA CYS A 243 12.25 -10.37 9.70
C CYS A 243 13.77 -10.49 9.69
N TRP A 244 14.42 -10.14 8.59
CA TRP A 244 15.86 -10.28 8.44
C TRP A 244 16.47 -8.98 7.94
N LEU A 245 17.67 -8.68 8.44
CA LEU A 245 18.40 -7.46 8.13
C LEU A 245 19.64 -7.79 7.30
N THR A 246 19.78 -7.10 6.18
CA THR A 246 20.99 -7.11 5.35
C THR A 246 21.29 -5.70 4.83
N TYR A 247 22.31 -5.56 3.99
CA TYR A 247 22.77 -4.26 3.50
C TYR A 247 23.18 -4.34 2.03
N THR A 248 22.94 -3.25 1.29
CA THR A 248 23.63 -3.03 0.02
C THR A 248 25.14 -2.88 0.24
N ASN A 249 25.92 -2.96 -0.81
CA ASN A 249 27.36 -2.79 -0.80
C ASN A 249 27.82 -1.93 -2.01
N LYS A 250 29.13 -1.72 -2.10
CA LYS A 250 29.72 -0.92 -3.20
C LYS A 250 29.34 -1.47 -4.57
N GLN A 251 29.41 -2.79 -4.77
CA GLN A 251 29.07 -3.43 -6.05
C GLN A 251 27.60 -3.19 -6.43
N THR A 252 26.69 -3.33 -5.46
CA THR A 252 25.26 -2.99 -5.63
C THR A 252 25.11 -1.55 -6.14
N HIS A 253 25.79 -0.60 -5.49
CA HIS A 253 25.71 0.81 -5.86
C HIS A 253 26.32 1.12 -7.23
N ASP A 254 27.41 0.45 -7.59
CA ASP A 254 28.07 0.63 -8.89
C ASP A 254 27.19 0.14 -10.04
N ILE A 255 26.52 -1.01 -9.88
CA ILE A 255 25.56 -1.51 -10.86
C ILE A 255 24.38 -0.52 -11.02
N ILE A 256 23.81 -0.03 -9.93
CA ILE A 256 22.70 0.93 -9.96
C ILE A 256 23.13 2.21 -10.65
N ARG A 257 24.31 2.77 -10.34
CA ARG A 257 24.83 4.01 -10.99
C ARG A 257 25.07 3.83 -12.48
N ALA A 258 25.65 2.71 -12.89
CA ALA A 258 25.91 2.39 -14.29
C ALA A 258 24.62 2.30 -15.12
N ASN A 259 23.47 2.06 -14.48
CA ASN A 259 22.18 1.89 -15.13
C ASN A 259 21.19 3.05 -14.91
N PHE A 260 21.62 4.19 -14.38
CA PHE A 260 20.72 5.34 -14.19
C PHE A 260 19.98 5.76 -15.45
N SER A 261 20.62 5.72 -16.61
CA SER A 261 19.99 6.05 -17.90
C SER A 261 18.86 5.08 -18.29
N ARG A 262 18.84 3.89 -17.72
CA ARG A 262 17.80 2.87 -17.94
C ARG A 262 16.66 2.93 -16.90
N SER A 263 16.80 3.76 -15.84
CA SER A 263 15.77 3.99 -14.85
C SER A 263 14.70 4.93 -15.41
N ALA A 264 13.43 4.55 -15.29
CA ALA A 264 12.32 5.44 -15.68
C ALA A 264 12.33 6.77 -14.90
N LEU A 265 12.84 6.77 -13.67
CA LEU A 265 12.96 7.96 -12.83
C LEU A 265 14.01 8.93 -13.38
N PHE A 266 15.22 8.47 -13.69
CA PHE A 266 16.31 9.30 -14.17
C PHE A 266 16.27 9.51 -15.70
N GLY A 267 15.56 8.64 -16.43
CA GLY A 267 15.27 8.77 -17.85
C GLY A 267 14.17 9.80 -18.19
N GLY A 268 13.60 10.47 -17.18
CA GLY A 268 12.59 11.52 -17.38
C GLY A 268 11.19 11.03 -17.78
N GLN A 269 10.92 9.74 -17.69
CA GLN A 269 9.61 9.17 -18.03
C GLN A 269 8.58 9.32 -16.89
N ILE A 270 9.05 9.44 -15.64
CA ILE A 270 8.20 9.61 -14.47
C ILE A 270 7.97 11.09 -14.22
N GLU A 271 6.76 11.54 -14.48
CA GLU A 271 6.25 12.85 -14.09
C GLU A 271 5.72 12.79 -12.66
N GLY A 272 6.11 13.74 -11.82
CA GLY A 272 5.54 13.86 -10.48
C GLY A 272 6.58 13.85 -9.36
N ILE A 273 6.10 14.17 -8.16
CA ILE A 273 6.92 14.27 -6.95
C ILE A 273 6.70 13.02 -6.12
N GLY A 274 7.80 12.35 -5.75
CA GLY A 274 7.75 11.24 -4.80
C GLY A 274 7.42 11.74 -3.38
N PRO A 275 6.59 11.05 -2.60
CA PRO A 275 6.39 11.37 -1.20
C PRO A 275 7.71 11.21 -0.43
N ARG A 276 7.90 12.03 0.61
CA ARG A 276 9.15 12.13 1.39
C ARG A 276 9.69 10.79 1.88
N TYR A 277 8.82 9.85 2.21
CA TYR A 277 9.19 8.56 2.82
C TYR A 277 9.21 7.38 1.85
N CYS A 278 9.17 7.63 0.53
CA CYS A 278 9.25 6.60 -0.51
C CYS A 278 10.38 6.88 -1.53
N PRO A 279 11.65 7.04 -1.08
CA PRO A 279 12.75 7.16 -2.02
C PRO A 279 13.02 5.79 -2.67
N SER A 280 13.28 5.78 -3.98
CA SER A 280 13.80 4.59 -4.64
C SER A 280 15.25 4.32 -4.23
N ILE A 281 15.75 3.13 -4.50
CA ILE A 281 17.16 2.82 -4.22
C ILE A 281 18.08 3.68 -5.09
N GLU A 282 17.67 4.01 -6.33
CA GLU A 282 18.41 4.92 -7.21
C GLU A 282 18.52 6.32 -6.60
N ASP A 283 17.43 6.84 -6.00
CA ASP A 283 17.45 8.11 -5.26
C ASP A 283 18.42 8.09 -4.09
N LYS A 284 18.43 7.00 -3.30
CA LYS A 284 19.31 6.84 -2.15
C LYS A 284 20.77 6.83 -2.58
N VAL A 285 21.10 6.02 -3.58
CA VAL A 285 22.46 5.88 -4.11
C VAL A 285 22.96 7.20 -4.74
N ASN A 286 22.06 7.98 -5.35
CA ASN A 286 22.41 9.28 -5.93
C ASN A 286 22.55 10.39 -4.88
N ARG A 287 21.62 10.48 -3.92
CA ARG A 287 21.60 11.54 -2.90
C ARG A 287 22.65 11.34 -1.80
N PHE A 288 22.91 10.09 -1.45
CA PHE A 288 23.81 9.73 -0.35
C PHE A 288 25.05 9.01 -0.88
N LYS A 289 25.79 9.67 -1.76
CA LYS A 289 26.96 9.10 -2.46
C LYS A 289 28.05 8.62 -1.52
N ASP A 290 28.16 9.25 -0.35
CA ASP A 290 29.19 8.95 0.68
C ASP A 290 28.79 7.78 1.60
N LYS A 291 27.56 7.24 1.44
CA LYS A 291 27.14 6.07 2.19
C LYS A 291 27.62 4.80 1.48
N GLU A 292 28.43 4.02 2.19
CA GLU A 292 28.96 2.75 1.68
C GLU A 292 27.88 1.68 1.53
N ARG A 293 26.80 1.76 2.36
CA ARG A 293 25.71 0.79 2.37
C ARG A 293 24.38 1.41 2.83
N HIS A 294 23.30 0.82 2.36
CA HIS A 294 21.93 1.10 2.79
C HIS A 294 21.35 -0.14 3.46
N GLN A 295 20.64 0.08 4.55
CA GLN A 295 19.95 -0.96 5.30
C GLN A 295 18.73 -1.47 4.55
N LEU A 296 18.55 -2.79 4.57
CA LEU A 296 17.44 -3.51 3.94
C LEU A 296 16.81 -4.45 4.94
N PHE A 297 15.47 -4.55 4.91
CA PHE A 297 14.75 -5.58 5.64
C PHE A 297 14.11 -6.56 4.67
N ILE A 298 14.24 -7.84 4.96
CA ILE A 298 13.58 -8.93 4.27
C ILE A 298 12.40 -9.35 5.14
N GLU A 299 11.21 -9.14 4.63
CA GLU A 299 9.98 -9.19 5.41
C GLU A 299 8.98 -10.16 4.78
N PRO A 300 8.45 -11.16 5.52
CA PRO A 300 7.45 -12.07 4.98
C PRO A 300 6.15 -11.30 4.67
N GLU A 301 5.50 -11.62 3.54
CA GLU A 301 4.21 -11.03 3.16
C GLU A 301 3.00 -11.76 3.79
N GLY A 302 3.23 -12.90 4.45
CA GLY A 302 2.23 -13.71 5.14
C GLY A 302 2.82 -15.00 5.67
N LEU A 303 2.02 -15.81 6.35
CA LEU A 303 2.44 -17.10 6.89
C LEU A 303 2.38 -18.22 5.84
N ASP A 304 1.46 -18.12 4.90
CA ASP A 304 1.15 -19.14 3.91
C ASP A 304 1.64 -18.76 2.50
N THR A 305 2.78 -18.04 2.42
CA THR A 305 3.39 -17.63 1.16
C THR A 305 4.92 -17.64 1.24
N GLU A 306 5.55 -17.92 0.11
CA GLU A 306 7.00 -17.83 -0.06
C GLU A 306 7.47 -16.39 -0.40
N GLU A 307 6.56 -15.44 -0.54
CA GLU A 307 6.91 -14.07 -0.96
C GLU A 307 7.53 -13.28 0.18
N MET A 308 8.76 -12.82 -0.05
CA MET A 308 9.53 -11.96 0.85
C MET A 308 9.66 -10.56 0.25
N TYR A 309 9.20 -9.55 0.97
CA TYR A 309 9.31 -8.14 0.60
C TYR A 309 10.69 -7.59 0.93
N ILE A 310 11.37 -6.97 -0.03
CA ILE A 310 12.73 -6.43 0.17
C ILE A 310 12.65 -4.93 0.47
N GLN A 311 12.35 -4.59 1.72
CA GLN A 311 12.18 -3.20 2.11
C GLN A 311 13.45 -2.38 1.93
N GLY A 312 13.31 -1.23 1.30
CA GLY A 312 14.41 -0.30 1.06
C GLY A 312 14.93 -0.30 -0.38
N MET A 313 14.43 -1.23 -1.22
CA MET A 313 14.88 -1.46 -2.59
C MET A 313 13.83 -1.15 -3.65
N SER A 314 12.88 -0.24 -3.38
CA SER A 314 11.96 0.24 -4.44
C SER A 314 12.77 0.78 -5.62
N SER A 315 12.42 0.38 -6.83
CA SER A 315 13.19 0.70 -8.03
C SER A 315 12.29 0.84 -9.25
N SER A 316 12.74 1.64 -10.23
CA SER A 316 12.19 1.70 -11.57
C SER A 316 13.16 1.19 -12.63
N LEU A 317 14.25 0.55 -12.22
CA LEU A 317 15.20 -0.09 -13.12
C LEU A 317 14.59 -1.33 -13.80
N PRO A 318 15.04 -1.70 -15.00
CA PRO A 318 14.55 -2.89 -15.69
C PRO A 318 14.92 -4.17 -14.92
N GLU A 319 14.18 -5.24 -15.18
CA GLU A 319 14.24 -6.48 -14.40
C GLU A 319 15.60 -7.17 -14.44
N ASP A 320 16.29 -7.14 -15.59
CA ASP A 320 17.65 -7.68 -15.72
C ASP A 320 18.63 -6.98 -14.76
N VAL A 321 18.55 -5.65 -14.66
CA VAL A 321 19.36 -4.86 -13.70
C VAL A 321 18.95 -5.15 -12.26
N GLN A 322 17.65 -5.43 -12.01
CA GLN A 322 17.19 -5.82 -10.68
C GLN A 322 17.87 -7.12 -10.23
N TYR A 323 17.91 -8.16 -11.07
CA TYR A 323 18.64 -9.38 -10.78
C TYR A 323 20.13 -9.11 -10.50
N ASP A 324 20.78 -8.30 -11.34
CA ASP A 324 22.20 -7.99 -11.21
C ASP A 324 22.53 -7.34 -9.85
N PHE A 325 21.80 -6.30 -9.45
CA PHE A 325 22.10 -5.63 -8.19
C PHE A 325 21.63 -6.41 -6.96
N TYR A 326 20.49 -7.12 -7.01
CA TYR A 326 20.05 -7.92 -5.88
C TYR A 326 21.04 -9.02 -5.55
N ARG A 327 21.58 -9.70 -6.54
CA ARG A 327 22.51 -10.83 -6.35
C ARG A 327 23.90 -10.43 -5.83
N THR A 328 24.18 -9.15 -5.70
CA THR A 328 25.38 -8.65 -5.00
C THR A 328 25.20 -8.51 -3.49
N ILE A 329 23.98 -8.63 -2.99
CA ILE A 329 23.63 -8.37 -1.59
C ILE A 329 23.79 -9.64 -0.78
N PRO A 330 24.45 -9.59 0.41
CA PRO A 330 24.61 -10.77 1.26
C PRO A 330 23.28 -11.43 1.60
N GLY A 331 23.19 -12.73 1.31
CA GLY A 331 21.99 -13.55 1.49
C GLY A 331 21.01 -13.53 0.33
N LEU A 332 21.25 -12.72 -0.72
CA LEU A 332 20.42 -12.62 -1.92
C LEU A 332 21.15 -13.15 -3.18
N GLU A 333 22.30 -13.80 -3.05
CA GLU A 333 23.15 -14.22 -4.19
C GLU A 333 22.44 -15.15 -5.16
N ASN A 334 21.51 -15.96 -4.65
CA ASN A 334 20.70 -16.90 -5.43
C ASN A 334 19.23 -16.46 -5.58
N LEU A 335 18.96 -15.18 -5.31
CA LEU A 335 17.61 -14.64 -5.32
C LEU A 335 16.86 -14.96 -6.62
N GLU A 336 15.62 -15.41 -6.44
CA GLU A 336 14.60 -15.54 -7.47
C GLU A 336 13.48 -14.52 -7.24
N ILE A 337 13.19 -13.72 -8.24
CA ILE A 337 12.16 -12.68 -8.18
C ILE A 337 10.81 -13.30 -8.54
N ALA A 338 9.86 -13.27 -7.60
CA ALA A 338 8.47 -13.63 -7.86
C ALA A 338 7.69 -12.48 -8.51
N ARG A 339 8.02 -11.24 -8.12
CA ARG A 339 7.45 -9.99 -8.69
C ARG A 339 8.55 -8.94 -8.78
N PRO A 340 8.79 -8.31 -9.94
CA PRO A 340 9.78 -7.26 -10.05
C PRO A 340 9.39 -6.00 -9.26
N ALA A 341 10.39 -5.18 -8.93
CA ALA A 341 10.18 -3.84 -8.44
C ALA A 341 9.62 -2.96 -9.56
N TYR A 342 8.79 -1.97 -9.19
CA TYR A 342 8.28 -0.97 -10.12
C TYR A 342 8.02 0.38 -9.43
N ALA A 343 7.90 1.41 -10.23
CA ALA A 343 7.42 2.72 -9.78
C ALA A 343 6.06 3.02 -10.37
#